data_73c13b70ee521aa828004502e09bd7a3
#
_entry.id   73c13b70ee521aa828004502e09bd7a3
#
_cell.length_a   1.000
_cell.length_b   1.000
_cell.length_c   1.000
_cell.angle_alpha   90.00
_cell.angle_beta   90.00
_cell.angle_gamma   90.00
#
_symmetry.space_group_name_H-M   'P 1'
#
loop_
_entity.id
_entity.type
_entity.pdbx_description
1 polymer ?
#
loop_
_entity_poly.entity_id
_entity_poly.type
_entity_poly.pdbx_seq_one_letter_code
_entity_poly.pdbx_strand_id
1 'polypeptide(L)'
;MATPEPVDDALGIYDAHHAPALHAAVTAVDAALAAQHRTVLAAATADNTRRAYRSAVNHYLGWGGVLPADEAAIIRYLLTYAPTLNPRTLALRLTALSQWHVHQAFPDPASTPTVRKTLTGIARTHGRPKKKAKALPIEDLERIVAQLTSLGTLKAARDNALLQIGFFGGLRRSELVAIDVEHVGWTPEGIEIMLPRSKTDQLGEGIVKAIPYSAGPCCPATALRAWLDVAGIATGPVFRSISKWGAMAGTSLGVGSVNTILENCATLAQLDYVPDLSSHSLRRGMATSAHRAGADFRDIKKQGGWRHDGTVQGYIEEASRFEENAAGSLLRTRVKPA
;
A
#
# COMPACT_ATOMS: atom_id res chain seq x y z
N MET A 1 3.07 32.06 -27.76
CA MET A 1 3.00 30.72 -27.11
C MET A 1 2.51 30.98 -25.69
N ALA A 2 1.23 30.71 -25.44
CA ALA A 2 0.66 30.86 -24.11
C ALA A 2 1.16 29.68 -23.24
N THR A 3 1.73 29.99 -22.08
CA THR A 3 2.02 28.99 -21.06
C THR A 3 0.73 28.31 -20.67
N PRO A 4 0.65 26.96 -20.65
CA PRO A 4 -0.57 26.29 -20.21
C PRO A 4 -0.81 26.66 -18.73
N GLU A 5 -2.06 27.07 -18.45
CA GLU A 5 -2.52 27.27 -17.07
C GLU A 5 -2.30 26.01 -16.23
N PRO A 6 -2.05 26.16 -14.92
CA PRO A 6 -1.78 25.01 -14.07
C PRO A 6 -2.97 24.03 -14.10
N VAL A 7 -2.66 22.79 -14.41
CA VAL A 7 -3.57 21.67 -14.66
C VAL A 7 -4.47 21.33 -13.45
N ASP A 8 -4.26 21.96 -12.30
CA ASP A 8 -5.07 21.74 -11.10
C ASP A 8 -6.52 22.19 -11.24
N ASP A 9 -6.79 23.25 -12.00
CA ASP A 9 -8.17 23.73 -12.25
C ASP A 9 -8.86 23.04 -13.42
N ALA A 10 -8.10 22.46 -14.37
CA ALA A 10 -8.67 21.83 -15.56
C ALA A 10 -9.18 20.39 -15.31
N LEU A 11 -8.81 19.77 -14.21
CA LEU A 11 -9.14 18.36 -13.97
C LEU A 11 -10.46 18.14 -13.27
N GLY A 12 -11.08 19.13 -12.64
CA GLY A 12 -12.44 19.15 -12.08
C GLY A 12 -12.97 17.86 -11.43
N ILE A 13 -12.10 16.86 -11.22
CA ILE A 13 -12.49 15.54 -10.71
C ILE A 13 -13.14 15.66 -9.32
N TYR A 14 -12.88 16.80 -8.67
CA TYR A 14 -13.43 17.13 -7.35
C TYR A 14 -13.72 18.63 -7.20
N ASP A 15 -13.64 19.42 -8.28
CA ASP A 15 -14.02 20.81 -8.24
C ASP A 15 -15.53 20.92 -8.46
N ALA A 16 -16.23 21.34 -7.41
CA ALA A 16 -17.68 21.48 -7.38
C ALA A 16 -18.22 22.55 -8.37
N HIS A 17 -17.34 23.30 -9.03
CA HIS A 17 -17.76 24.33 -9.98
C HIS A 17 -18.32 23.79 -11.30
N HIS A 18 -18.16 22.47 -11.60
CA HIS A 18 -18.53 21.89 -12.89
C HIS A 18 -19.50 20.69 -12.84
N ALA A 19 -20.14 20.43 -11.70
CA ALA A 19 -21.22 19.43 -11.59
C ALA A 19 -22.61 20.15 -11.57
N PRO A 20 -23.29 20.35 -12.72
CA PRO A 20 -24.42 21.28 -12.78
C PRO A 20 -25.61 20.91 -11.89
N ALA A 21 -25.91 19.62 -11.71
CA ALA A 21 -27.07 19.18 -10.97
C ALA A 21 -26.91 19.21 -9.44
N LEU A 22 -25.74 18.83 -8.92
CA LEU A 22 -25.41 18.90 -7.49
C LEU A 22 -25.11 20.34 -7.05
N HIS A 23 -24.60 21.15 -7.97
CA HIS A 23 -24.23 22.54 -7.72
C HIS A 23 -25.48 23.42 -7.50
N ALA A 24 -26.56 23.23 -8.29
CA ALA A 24 -27.76 24.02 -8.17
C ALA A 24 -28.49 23.86 -6.82
N ALA A 25 -28.37 22.72 -6.17
CA ALA A 25 -28.98 22.50 -4.86
C ALA A 25 -28.16 23.12 -3.70
N VAL A 26 -26.84 23.27 -3.86
CA VAL A 26 -25.94 23.76 -2.80
C VAL A 26 -25.59 25.24 -2.98
N THR A 27 -25.61 25.79 -4.20
CA THR A 27 -25.34 27.22 -4.46
C THR A 27 -26.47 28.16 -3.96
N ALA A 28 -27.66 27.62 -3.62
CA ALA A 28 -28.71 28.38 -2.94
C ALA A 28 -28.42 28.56 -1.43
N VAL A 29 -27.39 27.95 -0.90
CA VAL A 29 -27.03 27.96 0.51
C VAL A 29 -25.63 28.55 0.65
N ASP A 30 -25.40 29.28 1.72
CA ASP A 30 -24.17 29.93 2.20
C ASP A 30 -22.86 29.36 1.63
N ALA A 31 -21.94 30.21 1.22
CA ALA A 31 -20.62 29.84 0.69
C ALA A 31 -19.81 28.94 1.65
N ALA A 32 -20.03 29.06 2.95
CA ALA A 32 -19.43 28.17 3.97
C ALA A 32 -19.94 26.73 3.83
N LEU A 33 -21.24 26.52 3.59
CA LEU A 33 -21.79 25.18 3.40
C LEU A 33 -21.33 24.57 2.07
N ALA A 34 -21.18 25.36 1.02
CA ALA A 34 -20.59 24.90 -0.23
C ALA A 34 -19.13 24.46 -0.06
N ALA A 35 -18.34 25.19 0.73
CA ALA A 35 -16.95 24.81 1.07
C ALA A 35 -16.91 23.52 1.90
N GLN A 36 -17.78 23.39 2.89
CA GLN A 36 -17.92 22.18 3.70
C GLN A 36 -18.33 20.97 2.83
N HIS A 37 -19.29 21.14 1.92
CA HIS A 37 -19.72 20.10 1.00
C HIS A 37 -18.56 19.62 0.09
N ARG A 38 -17.79 20.55 -0.48
CA ARG A 38 -16.58 20.20 -1.26
C ARG A 38 -15.59 19.37 -0.43
N THR A 39 -15.36 19.74 0.81
CA THR A 39 -14.47 19.02 1.74
C THR A 39 -14.96 17.60 2.00
N VAL A 40 -16.27 17.43 2.23
CA VAL A 40 -16.89 16.11 2.45
C VAL A 40 -16.82 15.25 1.19
N LEU A 41 -17.13 15.81 0.02
CA LEU A 41 -17.01 15.09 -1.26
C LEU A 41 -15.56 14.69 -1.54
N ALA A 42 -14.60 15.56 -1.27
CA ALA A 42 -13.19 15.22 -1.39
C ALA A 42 -12.78 14.08 -0.45
N ALA A 43 -13.32 14.07 0.77
CA ALA A 43 -13.05 13.00 1.74
C ALA A 43 -13.67 11.64 1.35
N ALA A 44 -14.70 11.61 0.50
CA ALA A 44 -15.34 10.38 0.02
C ALA A 44 -14.41 9.50 -0.83
N THR A 45 -13.31 10.06 -1.36
CA THR A 45 -12.30 9.29 -2.11
C THR A 45 -10.94 9.46 -1.49
N ALA A 46 -10.25 8.33 -1.26
CA ALA A 46 -8.91 8.34 -0.67
C ALA A 46 -7.91 9.15 -1.51
N ASP A 47 -7.04 9.93 -0.87
CA ASP A 47 -6.03 10.79 -1.50
C ASP A 47 -5.16 10.07 -2.54
N ASN A 48 -4.78 8.84 -2.26
CA ASN A 48 -4.00 8.03 -3.19
C ASN A 48 -4.79 7.70 -4.47
N THR A 49 -6.10 7.48 -4.35
CA THR A 49 -6.99 7.25 -5.50
C THR A 49 -7.12 8.52 -6.32
N ARG A 50 -7.33 9.67 -5.68
CA ARG A 50 -7.38 10.98 -6.36
C ARG A 50 -6.08 11.27 -7.12
N ARG A 51 -4.92 11.07 -6.47
CA ARG A 51 -3.60 11.24 -7.12
C ARG A 51 -3.43 10.29 -8.30
N ALA A 52 -3.86 9.04 -8.18
CA ALA A 52 -3.79 8.06 -9.26
C ALA A 52 -4.69 8.45 -10.44
N TYR A 53 -5.91 8.92 -10.17
CA TYR A 53 -6.83 9.37 -11.21
C TYR A 53 -6.33 10.64 -11.91
N ARG A 54 -5.84 11.63 -11.16
CA ARG A 54 -5.21 12.82 -11.72
C ARG A 54 -4.04 12.46 -12.64
N SER A 55 -3.14 11.59 -12.18
CA SER A 55 -2.04 11.11 -13.00
C SER A 55 -2.50 10.39 -14.27
N ALA A 56 -3.58 9.62 -14.19
CA ALA A 56 -4.14 8.89 -15.33
C ALA A 56 -4.75 9.85 -16.36
N VAL A 57 -5.52 10.85 -15.93
CA VAL A 57 -6.11 11.88 -16.80
C VAL A 57 -5.02 12.73 -17.43
N ASN A 58 -4.02 13.17 -16.66
CA ASN A 58 -2.86 13.91 -17.20
C ASN A 58 -2.09 13.13 -18.26
N HIS A 59 -1.95 11.83 -18.10
CA HIS A 59 -1.31 10.98 -19.09
C HIS A 59 -2.15 10.91 -20.40
N TYR A 60 -3.47 10.87 -20.30
CA TYR A 60 -4.36 10.91 -21.47
C TYR A 60 -4.24 12.26 -22.22
N LEU A 61 -4.29 13.37 -21.48
CA LEU A 61 -4.12 14.71 -22.03
C LEU A 61 -2.72 14.91 -22.64
N GLY A 62 -1.67 14.43 -21.98
CA GLY A 62 -0.29 14.45 -22.48
C GLY A 62 -0.06 13.61 -23.74
N TRP A 63 -0.90 12.59 -23.99
CA TRP A 63 -0.92 11.85 -25.25
C TRP A 63 -1.56 12.67 -26.40
N GLY A 64 -2.24 13.75 -26.11
CA GLY A 64 -2.98 14.57 -27.07
C GLY A 64 -4.49 14.28 -27.06
N GLY A 65 -4.98 13.54 -26.05
CA GLY A 65 -6.40 13.34 -25.86
C GLY A 65 -7.11 14.63 -25.42
N VAL A 66 -8.37 14.76 -25.79
CA VAL A 66 -9.22 15.90 -25.44
C VAL A 66 -10.39 15.40 -24.57
N LEU A 67 -10.82 16.20 -23.63
CA LEU A 67 -11.97 15.93 -22.76
C LEU A 67 -13.09 16.98 -22.99
N PRO A 68 -14.37 16.55 -23.07
CA PRO A 68 -14.83 15.17 -22.98
C PRO A 68 -14.36 14.32 -24.18
N ALA A 69 -14.03 13.06 -23.90
CA ALA A 69 -13.56 12.13 -24.92
C ALA A 69 -14.73 11.38 -25.56
N ASP A 70 -14.58 10.96 -26.83
CA ASP A 70 -15.44 10.00 -27.47
C ASP A 70 -14.90 8.55 -27.38
N GLU A 71 -15.72 7.59 -27.76
CA GLU A 71 -15.37 6.16 -27.78
C GLU A 71 -14.13 5.89 -28.66
N ALA A 72 -14.04 6.52 -29.82
CA ALA A 72 -12.96 6.33 -30.77
C ALA A 72 -11.61 6.83 -30.23
N ALA A 73 -11.61 7.96 -29.53
CA ALA A 73 -10.43 8.50 -28.86
C ALA A 73 -9.94 7.56 -27.75
N ILE A 74 -10.85 7.06 -26.93
CA ILE A 74 -10.50 6.09 -25.87
C ILE A 74 -9.90 4.81 -26.47
N ILE A 75 -10.49 4.25 -27.54
CA ILE A 75 -9.97 3.06 -28.20
C ILE A 75 -8.57 3.32 -28.76
N ARG A 76 -8.35 4.44 -29.48
CA ARG A 76 -7.02 4.83 -29.98
C ARG A 76 -6.00 4.91 -28.87
N TYR A 77 -6.34 5.56 -27.74
CA TYR A 77 -5.47 5.67 -26.58
C TYR A 77 -5.09 4.29 -26.01
N LEU A 78 -6.07 3.41 -25.82
CA LEU A 78 -5.84 2.06 -25.30
C LEU A 78 -4.91 1.26 -26.23
N LEU A 79 -5.15 1.31 -27.55
CA LEU A 79 -4.34 0.60 -28.54
C LEU A 79 -2.92 1.16 -28.65
N THR A 80 -2.75 2.49 -28.54
CA THR A 80 -1.41 3.12 -28.54
C THR A 80 -0.54 2.59 -27.43
N TYR A 81 -1.11 2.38 -26.24
CA TYR A 81 -0.33 1.97 -25.06
C TYR A 81 -0.42 0.47 -24.75
N ALA A 82 -1.20 -0.32 -25.48
CA ALA A 82 -1.32 -1.76 -25.27
C ALA A 82 0.03 -2.51 -25.30
N PRO A 83 0.98 -2.20 -26.22
CA PRO A 83 2.26 -2.89 -26.25
C PRO A 83 3.19 -2.56 -25.09
N THR A 84 3.09 -1.35 -24.53
CA THR A 84 4.05 -0.79 -23.57
C THR A 84 3.59 -0.81 -22.14
N LEU A 85 2.30 -0.64 -21.89
CA LEU A 85 1.73 -0.58 -20.55
C LEU A 85 1.06 -1.89 -20.15
N ASN A 86 1.13 -2.16 -18.83
CA ASN A 86 0.38 -3.29 -18.30
C ASN A 86 -1.13 -3.06 -18.47
N PRO A 87 -1.91 -4.05 -18.92
CA PRO A 87 -3.36 -3.93 -19.07
C PRO A 87 -4.09 -3.48 -17.80
N ARG A 88 -3.57 -3.81 -16.60
CA ARG A 88 -4.12 -3.30 -15.33
C ARG A 88 -3.93 -1.80 -15.18
N THR A 89 -2.82 -1.25 -15.69
CA THR A 89 -2.59 0.19 -15.72
C THR A 89 -3.56 0.87 -16.67
N LEU A 90 -3.80 0.28 -17.84
CA LEU A 90 -4.81 0.77 -18.78
C LEU A 90 -6.22 0.72 -18.20
N ALA A 91 -6.56 -0.35 -17.48
CA ALA A 91 -7.84 -0.46 -16.77
C ALA A 91 -8.02 0.65 -15.72
N LEU A 92 -6.97 0.95 -14.93
CA LEU A 92 -7.01 2.05 -13.97
C LEU A 92 -7.20 3.41 -14.67
N ARG A 93 -6.49 3.63 -15.78
CA ARG A 93 -6.62 4.87 -16.57
C ARG A 93 -8.01 5.02 -17.18
N LEU A 94 -8.56 3.93 -17.70
CA LEU A 94 -9.92 3.90 -18.21
C LEU A 94 -10.95 4.23 -17.10
N THR A 95 -10.76 3.66 -15.89
CA THR A 95 -11.59 3.99 -14.72
C THR A 95 -11.49 5.48 -14.36
N ALA A 96 -10.30 6.07 -14.41
CA ALA A 96 -10.11 7.49 -14.12
C ALA A 96 -10.82 8.39 -15.14
N LEU A 97 -10.74 8.06 -16.43
CA LEU A 97 -11.45 8.78 -17.50
C LEU A 97 -12.96 8.63 -17.36
N SER A 98 -13.46 7.43 -17.05
CA SER A 98 -14.86 7.19 -16.72
C SER A 98 -15.34 8.08 -15.56
N GLN A 99 -14.60 8.11 -14.46
CA GLN A 99 -14.93 8.94 -13.30
C GLN A 99 -14.92 10.43 -13.65
N TRP A 100 -13.99 10.88 -14.47
CA TRP A 100 -13.97 12.27 -14.94
C TRP A 100 -15.28 12.60 -15.71
N HIS A 101 -15.71 11.78 -16.68
CA HIS A 101 -16.93 12.02 -17.44
C HIS A 101 -18.17 12.03 -16.55
N VAL A 102 -18.29 11.06 -15.64
CA VAL A 102 -19.40 10.96 -14.70
C VAL A 102 -19.49 12.19 -13.81
N HIS A 103 -18.35 12.65 -13.25
CA HIS A 103 -18.32 13.84 -12.39
C HIS A 103 -18.65 15.14 -13.13
N GLN A 104 -18.29 15.21 -14.41
CA GLN A 104 -18.57 16.36 -15.26
C GLN A 104 -19.95 16.28 -15.95
N ALA A 105 -20.76 15.28 -15.61
CA ALA A 105 -22.08 15.01 -16.21
C ALA A 105 -22.04 14.80 -17.74
N PHE A 106 -20.91 14.35 -18.29
CA PHE A 106 -20.80 13.91 -19.68
C PHE A 106 -21.12 12.42 -19.81
N PRO A 107 -21.58 11.97 -21.00
CA PRO A 107 -21.68 10.55 -21.31
C PRO A 107 -20.35 9.84 -21.10
N ASP A 108 -20.37 8.68 -20.44
CA ASP A 108 -19.15 7.90 -20.17
C ASP A 108 -18.80 6.97 -21.34
N PRO A 109 -17.79 7.30 -22.17
CA PRO A 109 -17.37 6.46 -23.29
C PRO A 109 -16.66 5.17 -22.83
N ALA A 110 -16.14 5.16 -21.61
CA ALA A 110 -15.43 4.01 -21.05
C ALA A 110 -16.37 2.87 -20.65
N SER A 111 -17.67 3.14 -20.53
CA SER A 111 -18.69 2.15 -20.19
C SER A 111 -19.20 1.37 -21.41
N THR A 112 -18.90 1.81 -22.63
CA THR A 112 -19.41 1.19 -23.86
C THR A 112 -18.91 -0.25 -24.03
N PRO A 113 -19.74 -1.14 -24.62
CA PRO A 113 -19.35 -2.53 -24.86
C PRO A 113 -18.07 -2.65 -25.70
N THR A 114 -17.87 -1.80 -26.70
CA THR A 114 -16.71 -1.82 -27.60
C THR A 114 -15.42 -1.51 -26.85
N VAL A 115 -15.41 -0.45 -26.02
CA VAL A 115 -14.24 -0.10 -25.20
C VAL A 115 -13.92 -1.21 -24.20
N ARG A 116 -14.93 -1.77 -23.53
CA ARG A 116 -14.76 -2.88 -22.58
C ARG A 116 -14.21 -4.12 -23.26
N LYS A 117 -14.71 -4.46 -24.45
CA LYS A 117 -14.24 -5.59 -25.25
C LYS A 117 -12.81 -5.37 -25.75
N THR A 118 -12.47 -4.13 -26.15
CA THR A 118 -11.09 -3.74 -26.54
C THR A 118 -10.12 -3.94 -25.38
N LEU A 119 -10.44 -3.44 -24.17
CA LEU A 119 -9.59 -3.64 -22.99
C LEU A 119 -9.44 -5.13 -22.64
N THR A 120 -10.51 -5.92 -22.78
CA THR A 120 -10.45 -7.38 -22.57
C THR A 120 -9.54 -8.05 -23.59
N GLY A 121 -9.62 -7.67 -24.86
CA GLY A 121 -8.71 -8.14 -25.92
C GLY A 121 -7.26 -7.82 -25.60
N ILE A 122 -6.96 -6.56 -25.23
CA ILE A 122 -5.62 -6.13 -24.80
C ILE A 122 -5.13 -6.96 -23.60
N ALA A 123 -6.00 -7.22 -22.62
CA ALA A 123 -5.62 -8.02 -21.45
C ALA A 123 -5.26 -9.47 -21.80
N ARG A 124 -5.91 -10.04 -22.83
CA ARG A 124 -5.62 -11.40 -23.31
C ARG A 124 -4.33 -11.47 -24.14
N THR A 125 -4.06 -10.44 -24.96
CA THR A 125 -2.89 -10.43 -25.86
C THR A 125 -1.62 -9.91 -25.19
N HIS A 126 -1.72 -8.94 -24.27
CA HIS A 126 -0.60 -8.28 -23.61
C HIS A 126 -0.53 -8.53 -22.10
N GLY A 127 -1.43 -9.37 -21.57
CA GLY A 127 -1.46 -9.68 -20.14
C GLY A 127 -0.17 -10.37 -19.68
N ARG A 128 0.37 -9.90 -18.56
CA ARG A 128 1.55 -10.50 -17.91
C ARG A 128 1.18 -10.92 -16.49
N PRO A 129 1.73 -12.04 -16.00
CA PRO A 129 1.56 -12.43 -14.61
C PRO A 129 1.91 -11.28 -13.68
N LYS A 130 1.15 -11.13 -12.60
CA LYS A 130 1.46 -10.12 -11.59
C LYS A 130 2.75 -10.52 -10.88
N LYS A 131 3.79 -9.68 -10.97
CA LYS A 131 4.97 -9.82 -10.10
C LYS A 131 4.51 -9.52 -8.67
N LYS A 132 4.48 -10.54 -7.81
CA LYS A 132 4.19 -10.39 -6.39
C LYS A 132 5.50 -10.14 -5.67
N ALA A 133 5.49 -9.28 -4.65
CA ALA A 133 6.64 -9.15 -3.76
C ALA A 133 6.92 -10.50 -3.08
N LYS A 134 8.18 -10.91 -2.98
CA LYS A 134 8.58 -12.12 -2.24
C LYS A 134 8.31 -11.91 -0.74
N ALA A 135 7.84 -12.92 -0.04
CA ALA A 135 7.72 -12.86 1.41
C ALA A 135 9.13 -12.77 2.03
N LEU A 136 9.30 -11.95 3.05
CA LEU A 136 10.52 -11.93 3.86
C LEU A 136 10.38 -13.00 4.97
N PRO A 137 11.13 -14.11 4.96
CA PRO A 137 11.10 -15.09 6.03
C PRO A 137 11.54 -14.49 7.37
N ILE A 138 11.10 -15.07 8.50
CA ILE A 138 11.48 -14.60 9.83
C ILE A 138 13.01 -14.71 10.04
N GLU A 139 13.62 -15.75 9.54
CA GLU A 139 15.05 -16.00 9.64
C GLU A 139 15.89 -14.92 8.96
N ASP A 140 15.40 -14.41 7.81
CA ASP A 140 16.05 -13.30 7.11
C ASP A 140 15.81 -11.96 7.81
N LEU A 141 14.63 -11.76 8.44
CA LEU A 141 14.41 -10.61 9.32
C LEU A 141 15.39 -10.64 10.50
N GLU A 142 15.59 -11.78 11.14
CA GLU A 142 16.55 -11.94 12.25
C GLU A 142 17.99 -11.60 11.82
N ARG A 143 18.40 -12.02 10.61
CA ARG A 143 19.69 -11.62 10.02
C ARG A 143 19.80 -10.11 9.85
N ILE A 144 18.77 -9.47 9.33
CA ILE A 144 18.71 -8.00 9.18
C ILE A 144 18.82 -7.33 10.55
N VAL A 145 18.04 -7.79 11.54
CA VAL A 145 18.02 -7.24 12.91
C VAL A 145 19.41 -7.36 13.55
N ALA A 146 20.07 -8.50 13.43
CA ALA A 146 21.44 -8.70 13.94
C ALA A 146 22.43 -7.71 13.33
N GLN A 147 22.39 -7.51 12.02
CA GLN A 147 23.25 -6.53 11.33
C GLN A 147 22.97 -5.09 11.78
N LEU A 148 21.68 -4.70 11.89
CA LEU A 148 21.33 -3.36 12.33
C LEU A 148 21.73 -3.10 13.79
N THR A 149 21.59 -4.11 14.65
CA THR A 149 22.01 -4.02 16.06
C THR A 149 23.52 -3.81 16.17
N SER A 150 24.32 -4.49 15.35
CA SER A 150 25.78 -4.36 15.36
C SER A 150 26.29 -2.99 14.91
N LEU A 151 25.51 -2.26 14.10
CA LEU A 151 25.90 -0.93 13.62
C LEU A 151 25.81 0.17 14.70
N GLY A 152 24.92 0.05 15.69
CA GLY A 152 24.79 0.99 16.79
C GLY A 152 24.46 2.45 16.41
N THR A 153 24.04 2.72 15.17
CA THR A 153 23.73 4.08 14.70
C THR A 153 22.27 4.45 14.92
N LEU A 154 21.97 5.74 15.03
CA LEU A 154 20.61 6.26 15.14
C LEU A 154 19.71 5.75 13.99
N LYS A 155 20.25 5.74 12.76
CA LYS A 155 19.54 5.22 11.58
C LYS A 155 19.25 3.73 11.70
N ALA A 156 20.21 2.95 12.18
CA ALA A 156 20.03 1.50 12.37
C ALA A 156 18.99 1.19 13.46
N ALA A 157 18.95 1.95 14.55
CA ALA A 157 17.92 1.81 15.58
C ALA A 157 16.52 2.08 15.03
N ARG A 158 16.35 3.16 14.24
CA ARG A 158 15.08 3.44 13.54
C ARG A 158 14.69 2.32 12.60
N ASP A 159 15.61 1.87 11.75
CA ASP A 159 15.32 0.87 10.70
C ASP A 159 14.99 -0.48 11.35
N ASN A 160 15.66 -0.83 12.42
CA ASN A 160 15.40 -2.03 13.22
C ASN A 160 13.97 -2.01 13.80
N ALA A 161 13.59 -0.96 14.51
CA ALA A 161 12.24 -0.81 15.05
C ALA A 161 11.18 -0.81 13.94
N LEU A 162 11.42 -0.08 12.85
CA LEU A 162 10.49 0.02 11.72
C LEU A 162 10.23 -1.34 11.06
N LEU A 163 11.27 -2.12 10.79
CA LEU A 163 11.13 -3.41 10.13
C LEU A 163 10.45 -4.43 11.04
N GLN A 164 10.79 -4.48 12.34
CA GLN A 164 10.14 -5.38 13.28
C GLN A 164 8.66 -5.02 13.50
N ILE A 165 8.32 -3.74 13.74
CA ILE A 165 6.93 -3.29 13.89
C ILE A 165 6.14 -3.56 12.61
N GLY A 166 6.72 -3.28 11.44
CA GLY A 166 6.08 -3.55 10.15
C GLY A 166 5.80 -5.03 9.90
N PHE A 167 6.73 -5.90 10.29
CA PHE A 167 6.60 -7.35 10.14
C PHE A 167 5.59 -7.92 11.14
N PHE A 168 5.84 -7.82 12.44
CA PHE A 168 5.01 -8.46 13.47
C PHE A 168 3.62 -7.83 13.60
N GLY A 169 3.48 -6.52 13.35
CA GLY A 169 2.17 -5.86 13.24
C GLY A 169 1.43 -6.18 11.95
N GLY A 170 2.09 -6.78 10.96
CA GLY A 170 1.51 -7.03 9.64
C GLY A 170 1.04 -5.73 8.97
N LEU A 171 1.73 -4.61 9.17
CA LEU A 171 1.27 -3.28 8.80
C LEU A 171 1.49 -2.96 7.31
N ARG A 172 0.57 -2.16 6.75
CA ARG A 172 0.83 -1.49 5.47
C ARG A 172 1.83 -0.34 5.68
N ARG A 173 2.66 -0.05 4.68
CA ARG A 173 3.64 1.04 4.78
C ARG A 173 3.05 2.40 5.16
N SER A 174 1.82 2.69 4.73
CA SER A 174 1.12 3.93 5.11
C SER A 174 0.64 3.90 6.56
N GLU A 175 0.25 2.75 7.08
CA GLU A 175 -0.11 2.55 8.48
C GLU A 175 1.13 2.68 9.37
N LEU A 176 2.24 2.05 8.95
CA LEU A 176 3.51 2.04 9.68
C LEU A 176 4.09 3.45 9.89
N VAL A 177 4.13 4.27 8.84
CA VAL A 177 4.68 5.64 8.94
C VAL A 177 3.73 6.64 9.61
N ALA A 178 2.45 6.28 9.76
CA ALA A 178 1.43 7.11 10.41
C ALA A 178 1.29 6.83 11.91
N ILE A 179 2.15 5.98 12.48
CA ILE A 179 2.16 5.73 13.92
C ILE A 179 2.76 6.95 14.63
N ASP A 180 1.98 7.54 15.52
CA ASP A 180 2.47 8.52 16.48
C ASP A 180 2.70 7.85 17.85
N VAL A 181 3.50 8.45 18.71
CA VAL A 181 3.79 7.92 20.05
C VAL A 181 2.52 7.73 20.86
N GLU A 182 1.56 8.63 20.70
CA GLU A 182 0.25 8.63 21.37
C GLU A 182 -0.62 7.42 20.95
N HIS A 183 -0.28 6.77 19.85
CA HIS A 183 -0.94 5.55 19.39
C HIS A 183 -0.36 4.27 19.99
N VAL A 184 0.72 4.36 20.79
CA VAL A 184 1.43 3.20 21.35
C VAL A 184 1.11 3.05 22.83
N GLY A 185 0.34 2.03 23.17
CA GLY A 185 0.12 1.57 24.52
C GLY A 185 1.18 0.54 24.94
N TRP A 186 1.73 0.69 26.15
CA TRP A 186 2.68 -0.26 26.72
C TRP A 186 1.98 -1.07 27.80
N THR A 187 2.02 -2.41 27.68
CA THR A 187 1.40 -3.33 28.63
C THR A 187 2.44 -4.30 29.19
N PRO A 188 2.15 -5.03 30.28
CA PRO A 188 3.05 -6.08 30.77
C PRO A 188 3.30 -7.20 29.75
N GLU A 189 2.35 -7.44 28.83
CA GLU A 189 2.41 -8.51 27.83
C GLU A 189 3.12 -8.09 26.55
N GLY A 190 3.19 -6.78 26.26
CA GLY A 190 3.75 -6.27 25.00
C GLY A 190 3.37 -4.84 24.69
N ILE A 191 3.16 -4.54 23.42
CA ILE A 191 2.68 -3.23 22.96
C ILE A 191 1.36 -3.36 22.20
N GLU A 192 0.53 -2.35 22.33
CA GLU A 192 -0.69 -2.15 21.56
C GLU A 192 -0.52 -0.92 20.68
N ILE A 193 -0.74 -1.07 19.38
CA ILE A 193 -0.65 0.03 18.42
C ILE A 193 -2.04 0.29 17.89
N MET A 194 -2.60 1.45 18.22
CA MET A 194 -3.87 1.92 17.66
C MET A 194 -3.63 2.53 16.28
N LEU A 195 -4.36 2.04 15.30
CA LEU A 195 -4.39 2.58 13.94
C LEU A 195 -5.70 3.37 13.77
N PRO A 196 -5.69 4.70 13.84
CA PRO A 196 -6.91 5.51 13.81
C PRO A 196 -7.68 5.39 12.50
N ARG A 197 -6.98 5.13 11.41
CA ARG A 197 -7.53 4.86 10.07
C ARG A 197 -6.69 3.85 9.33
N SER A 198 -7.34 2.91 8.68
CA SER A 198 -6.67 1.96 7.79
C SER A 198 -7.39 1.90 6.43
N LYS A 199 -6.73 1.31 5.42
CA LYS A 199 -7.38 1.07 4.10
C LYS A 199 -8.66 0.23 4.23
N THR A 200 -8.78 -0.56 5.27
CA THR A 200 -9.93 -1.43 5.56
C THR A 200 -10.89 -0.83 6.58
N ASP A 201 -10.51 0.25 7.25
CA ASP A 201 -11.32 1.00 8.20
C ASP A 201 -11.36 2.47 7.76
N GLN A 202 -12.24 2.76 6.81
CA GLN A 202 -12.42 4.11 6.29
C GLN A 202 -13.39 4.94 7.16
N LEU A 203 -14.17 4.27 8.00
CA LEU A 203 -15.08 4.94 8.93
C LEU A 203 -14.37 5.42 10.19
N GLY A 204 -13.12 4.94 10.45
CA GLY A 204 -12.31 5.39 11.57
C GLY A 204 -12.73 4.79 12.92
N GLU A 205 -13.24 3.54 12.91
CA GLU A 205 -13.54 2.79 14.15
C GLU A 205 -12.26 2.45 14.94
N GLY A 206 -11.09 2.52 14.25
CA GLY A 206 -9.79 2.19 14.81
C GLY A 206 -9.52 0.68 14.85
N ILE A 207 -8.27 0.31 14.64
CA ILE A 207 -7.82 -1.09 14.74
C ILE A 207 -6.65 -1.13 15.71
N VAL A 208 -6.76 -1.91 16.79
CA VAL A 208 -5.66 -2.16 17.71
C VAL A 208 -4.87 -3.38 17.25
N LYS A 209 -3.54 -3.25 17.18
CA LYS A 209 -2.57 -4.30 16.92
C LYS A 209 -1.77 -4.59 18.17
N ALA A 210 -2.01 -5.75 18.78
CA ALA A 210 -1.20 -6.23 19.88
C ALA A 210 0.02 -6.99 19.36
N ILE A 211 1.20 -6.68 19.91
CA ILE A 211 2.48 -7.33 19.59
C ILE A 211 3.13 -7.71 20.92
N PRO A 212 3.21 -9.00 21.25
CA PRO A 212 3.77 -9.45 22.54
C PRO A 212 5.28 -9.22 22.63
N TYR A 213 5.81 -9.17 23.87
CA TYR A 213 7.25 -9.26 24.10
C TYR A 213 7.80 -10.61 23.65
N SER A 214 9.06 -10.61 23.31
CA SER A 214 9.82 -11.82 22.94
C SER A 214 11.17 -11.83 23.61
N ALA A 215 11.60 -13.01 24.04
CA ALA A 215 12.99 -13.27 24.48
C ALA A 215 13.91 -13.68 23.32
N GLY A 216 13.37 -13.84 22.11
CA GLY A 216 14.11 -14.24 20.92
C GLY A 216 14.91 -13.10 20.28
N PRO A 217 15.55 -13.36 19.13
CA PRO A 217 16.37 -12.38 18.40
C PRO A 217 15.60 -11.11 17.99
N CYS A 218 14.30 -11.24 17.77
CA CYS A 218 13.40 -10.13 17.47
C CYS A 218 12.45 -9.86 18.63
N CYS A 219 12.47 -8.63 19.13
CA CYS A 219 11.49 -8.12 20.08
C CYS A 219 11.05 -6.71 19.63
N PRO A 220 9.92 -6.59 18.88
CA PRO A 220 9.46 -5.31 18.34
C PRO A 220 9.26 -4.22 19.40
N ALA A 221 8.72 -4.60 20.56
CA ALA A 221 8.51 -3.68 21.68
C ALA A 221 9.82 -3.11 22.21
N THR A 222 10.84 -3.97 22.44
CA THR A 222 12.17 -3.54 22.88
C THR A 222 12.87 -2.69 21.84
N ALA A 223 12.79 -3.07 20.55
CA ALA A 223 13.37 -2.30 19.45
C ALA A 223 12.71 -0.92 19.32
N LEU A 224 11.38 -0.84 19.49
CA LEU A 224 10.64 0.42 19.47
C LEU A 224 11.05 1.31 20.63
N ARG A 225 11.14 0.77 21.85
CA ARG A 225 11.58 1.52 23.03
C ARG A 225 12.98 2.08 22.83
N ALA A 226 13.93 1.23 22.44
CA ALA A 226 15.31 1.65 22.20
C ALA A 226 15.42 2.75 21.13
N TRP A 227 14.59 2.66 20.06
CA TRP A 227 14.52 3.71 19.06
C TRP A 227 14.01 5.02 19.63
N LEU A 228 12.87 5.03 20.35
CA LEU A 228 12.28 6.23 20.94
C LEU A 228 13.26 6.90 21.93
N ASP A 229 13.92 6.11 22.76
CA ASP A 229 14.86 6.58 23.78
C ASP A 229 16.09 7.23 23.13
N VAL A 230 16.76 6.56 22.19
CA VAL A 230 17.97 7.08 21.53
C VAL A 230 17.67 8.29 20.64
N ALA A 231 16.45 8.39 20.10
CA ALA A 231 16.03 9.51 19.26
C ALA A 231 15.42 10.67 20.08
N GLY A 232 15.17 10.49 21.37
CA GLY A 232 14.53 11.50 22.23
C GLY A 232 13.09 11.81 21.78
N ILE A 233 12.35 10.84 21.25
CA ILE A 233 10.99 11.04 20.72
C ILE A 233 9.98 10.75 21.83
N ALA A 234 9.36 11.79 22.36
CA ALA A 234 8.33 11.70 23.38
C ALA A 234 6.89 11.89 22.85
N THR A 235 6.73 12.56 21.69
CA THR A 235 5.42 12.88 21.09
C THR A 235 5.47 12.88 19.57
N GLY A 236 4.30 12.72 18.93
CA GLY A 236 4.13 12.81 17.48
C GLY A 236 4.73 11.63 16.73
N PRO A 237 5.16 11.81 15.45
CA PRO A 237 5.54 10.70 14.59
C PRO A 237 6.67 9.85 15.16
N VAL A 238 6.41 8.54 15.28
CA VAL A 238 7.38 7.54 15.74
C VAL A 238 8.54 7.41 14.73
N PHE A 239 8.23 7.22 13.45
CA PHE A 239 9.26 7.04 12.43
C PHE A 239 9.50 8.32 11.66
N ARG A 240 10.69 8.89 11.80
CA ARG A 240 11.10 10.17 11.22
C ARG A 240 12.22 9.99 10.22
N SER A 241 12.33 10.93 9.25
CA SER A 241 13.43 10.95 8.31
C SER A 241 14.72 11.34 9.01
N ILE A 242 15.83 10.68 8.64
CA ILE A 242 17.17 11.00 9.09
C ILE A 242 18.00 11.36 7.85
N SER A 243 18.60 12.53 7.84
CA SER A 243 19.47 12.98 6.75
C SER A 243 20.77 12.16 6.71
N LYS A 244 21.52 12.28 5.60
CA LYS A 244 22.85 11.67 5.49
C LYS A 244 23.86 12.20 6.54
N TRP A 245 23.57 13.33 7.13
CA TRP A 245 24.39 13.97 8.17
C TRP A 245 23.92 13.62 9.60
N GLY A 246 22.95 12.70 9.74
CA GLY A 246 22.41 12.29 11.03
C GLY A 246 21.33 13.19 11.61
N ALA A 247 20.98 14.30 10.96
CA ALA A 247 19.92 15.19 11.44
C ALA A 247 18.55 14.55 11.23
N MET A 248 17.74 14.47 12.31
CA MET A 248 16.39 13.91 12.31
C MET A 248 15.36 15.03 12.04
N ALA A 249 14.39 14.72 11.16
CA ALA A 249 13.26 15.63 10.90
C ALA A 249 12.21 15.54 12.03
N GLY A 250 11.45 16.61 12.21
CA GLY A 250 10.28 16.60 13.12
C GLY A 250 9.04 15.94 12.53
N THR A 251 9.02 15.66 11.23
CA THR A 251 7.88 15.11 10.50
C THR A 251 8.01 13.62 10.25
N SER A 252 6.86 12.96 9.99
CA SER A 252 6.81 11.55 9.66
C SER A 252 7.66 11.19 8.44
N LEU A 253 8.19 9.96 8.45
CA LEU A 253 8.90 9.34 7.33
C LEU A 253 7.99 9.25 6.09
N GLY A 254 8.52 9.57 4.93
CA GLY A 254 7.77 9.40 3.67
C GLY A 254 7.40 7.93 3.42
N VAL A 255 6.17 7.68 2.99
CA VAL A 255 5.63 6.30 2.74
C VAL A 255 6.51 5.51 1.76
N GLY A 256 7.12 6.16 0.77
CA GLY A 256 8.03 5.54 -0.20
C GLY A 256 9.34 5.05 0.43
N SER A 257 9.82 5.73 1.47
CA SER A 257 11.09 5.42 2.13
C SER A 257 11.12 4.04 2.79
N VAL A 258 9.96 3.48 3.14
CA VAL A 258 9.89 2.13 3.74
C VAL A 258 10.46 1.06 2.80
N ASN A 259 10.19 1.16 1.49
CA ASN A 259 10.78 0.24 0.51
C ASN A 259 12.31 0.38 0.46
N THR A 260 12.81 1.60 0.32
CA THR A 260 14.25 1.88 0.26
C THR A 260 14.97 1.43 1.54
N ILE A 261 14.33 1.61 2.72
CA ILE A 261 14.89 1.13 3.99
C ILE A 261 15.00 -0.39 3.96
N LEU A 262 13.93 -1.09 3.59
CA LEU A 262 13.95 -2.57 3.52
C LEU A 262 15.00 -3.07 2.52
N GLU A 263 15.08 -2.49 1.33
CA GLU A 263 16.06 -2.84 0.29
C GLU A 263 17.50 -2.65 0.80
N ASN A 264 17.78 -1.50 1.43
CA ASN A 264 19.10 -1.21 1.99
C ASN A 264 19.48 -2.20 3.11
N CYS A 265 18.54 -2.49 4.02
CA CYS A 265 18.79 -3.41 5.12
C CYS A 265 18.95 -4.86 4.64
N ALA A 266 18.16 -5.27 3.64
CA ALA A 266 18.28 -6.59 3.02
C ALA A 266 19.61 -6.75 2.25
N THR A 267 20.07 -5.69 1.58
CA THR A 267 21.38 -5.64 0.93
C THR A 267 22.51 -5.76 1.97
N LEU A 268 22.40 -5.03 3.08
CA LEU A 268 23.37 -5.10 4.17
C LEU A 268 23.45 -6.52 4.77
N ALA A 269 22.31 -7.19 4.90
CA ALA A 269 22.23 -8.58 5.36
C ALA A 269 22.57 -9.61 4.26
N GLN A 270 23.00 -9.17 3.07
CA GLN A 270 23.41 -10.00 1.94
C GLN A 270 22.33 -10.98 1.49
N LEU A 271 21.06 -10.51 1.40
CA LEU A 271 20.00 -11.31 0.80
C LEU A 271 20.09 -11.25 -0.73
N ASP A 272 19.95 -12.40 -1.39
CA ASP A 272 20.11 -12.55 -2.85
C ASP A 272 18.87 -12.12 -3.66
N TYR A 273 17.72 -11.92 -3.00
CA TYR A 273 16.44 -11.60 -3.62
C TYR A 273 15.92 -10.16 -3.34
N VAL A 274 16.82 -9.24 -3.01
CA VAL A 274 16.49 -7.82 -2.74
C VAL A 274 15.59 -7.20 -3.83
N PRO A 275 15.81 -7.44 -5.16
CA PRO A 275 14.96 -6.86 -6.21
C PRO A 275 13.49 -7.34 -6.20
N ASP A 276 13.18 -8.38 -5.44
CA ASP A 276 11.83 -8.93 -5.29
C ASP A 276 11.14 -8.46 -4.01
N LEU A 277 11.86 -7.70 -3.16
CA LEU A 277 11.32 -7.16 -1.92
C LEU A 277 10.55 -5.85 -2.14
N SER A 278 9.60 -5.62 -1.27
CA SER A 278 8.89 -4.36 -1.06
C SER A 278 8.31 -4.32 0.34
N SER A 279 7.72 -3.21 0.75
CA SER A 279 7.01 -3.13 2.04
C SER A 279 5.92 -4.20 2.22
N HIS A 280 5.37 -4.74 1.13
CA HIS A 280 4.46 -5.90 1.19
C HIS A 280 5.17 -7.19 1.61
N SER A 281 6.48 -7.29 1.46
CA SER A 281 7.27 -8.47 1.86
C SER A 281 7.26 -8.70 3.37
N LEU A 282 7.25 -7.62 4.16
CA LEU A 282 7.11 -7.70 5.63
C LEU A 282 5.79 -8.36 6.02
N ARG A 283 4.70 -7.87 5.46
CA ARG A 283 3.34 -8.33 5.75
C ARG A 283 3.09 -9.75 5.24
N ARG A 284 3.62 -10.10 4.06
CA ARG A 284 3.60 -11.47 3.54
C ARG A 284 4.46 -12.40 4.39
N GLY A 285 5.65 -11.93 4.78
CA GLY A 285 6.57 -12.66 5.64
C GLY A 285 5.94 -13.00 6.98
N MET A 286 5.26 -12.07 7.62
CA MET A 286 4.51 -12.34 8.85
C MET A 286 3.49 -13.46 8.64
N ALA A 287 2.65 -13.38 7.60
CA ALA A 287 1.61 -14.39 7.36
C ALA A 287 2.20 -15.78 7.06
N THR A 288 3.25 -15.85 6.21
CA THR A 288 3.89 -17.11 5.84
C THR A 288 4.68 -17.73 7.00
N SER A 289 5.40 -16.90 7.78
CA SER A 289 6.17 -17.37 8.94
C SER A 289 5.25 -17.81 10.08
N ALA A 290 4.18 -17.05 10.35
CA ALA A 290 3.18 -17.43 11.37
C ALA A 290 2.48 -18.76 11.01
N HIS A 291 2.12 -18.96 9.74
CA HIS A 291 1.55 -20.23 9.30
C HIS A 291 2.53 -21.41 9.51
N ARG A 292 3.80 -21.24 9.13
CA ARG A 292 4.85 -22.27 9.37
C ARG A 292 5.07 -22.56 10.85
N ALA A 293 4.87 -21.56 11.69
CA ALA A 293 4.91 -21.70 13.14
C ALA A 293 3.61 -22.33 13.74
N GLY A 294 2.62 -22.69 12.90
CA GLY A 294 1.39 -23.34 13.34
C GLY A 294 0.30 -22.38 13.83
N ALA A 295 0.41 -21.08 13.56
CA ALA A 295 -0.62 -20.13 13.94
C ALA A 295 -1.94 -20.38 13.16
N ASP A 296 -3.07 -20.21 13.85
CA ASP A 296 -4.40 -20.36 13.26
C ASP A 296 -4.65 -19.31 12.16
N PHE A 297 -5.40 -19.71 11.14
CA PHE A 297 -5.78 -18.85 10.02
C PHE A 297 -6.48 -17.55 10.49
N ARG A 298 -7.34 -17.63 11.50
CA ARG A 298 -8.07 -16.48 12.04
C ARG A 298 -7.13 -15.48 12.70
N ASP A 299 -6.13 -15.98 13.42
CA ASP A 299 -5.14 -15.14 14.10
C ASP A 299 -4.24 -14.44 13.08
N ILE A 300 -3.79 -15.15 12.04
CA ILE A 300 -3.04 -14.56 10.92
C ILE A 300 -3.89 -13.46 10.26
N LYS A 301 -5.15 -13.77 9.92
CA LYS A 301 -6.08 -12.83 9.30
C LYS A 301 -6.30 -11.59 10.16
N LYS A 302 -6.55 -11.77 11.46
CA LYS A 302 -6.76 -10.70 12.45
C LYS A 302 -5.49 -9.82 12.57
N GLN A 303 -4.33 -10.45 12.76
CA GLN A 303 -3.04 -9.72 12.90
C GLN A 303 -2.73 -8.91 11.64
N GLY A 304 -2.92 -9.46 10.47
CA GLY A 304 -2.74 -8.72 9.24
C GLY A 304 -3.88 -7.73 8.90
N GLY A 305 -5.06 -7.82 9.52
CA GLY A 305 -6.23 -6.99 9.21
C GLY A 305 -6.69 -7.18 7.75
N TRP A 306 -6.76 -8.42 7.28
CA TRP A 306 -7.31 -8.75 5.97
C TRP A 306 -8.83 -8.96 6.06
N ARG A 307 -9.58 -8.32 5.16
CA ARG A 307 -11.02 -8.52 5.03
C ARG A 307 -11.36 -9.82 4.30
N HIS A 308 -10.59 -10.13 3.23
CA HIS A 308 -10.86 -11.25 2.33
C HIS A 308 -9.96 -12.44 2.64
N ASP A 309 -10.57 -13.59 2.86
CA ASP A 309 -9.88 -14.86 3.14
C ASP A 309 -8.95 -15.28 2.02
N GLY A 310 -9.35 -15.14 0.76
CA GLY A 310 -8.53 -15.48 -0.40
C GLY A 310 -7.17 -14.76 -0.48
N THR A 311 -7.00 -13.62 0.21
CA THR A 311 -5.69 -12.96 0.28
C THR A 311 -4.75 -13.70 1.22
N VAL A 312 -5.25 -14.09 2.40
CA VAL A 312 -4.48 -14.83 3.41
C VAL A 312 -4.21 -16.24 2.91
N GLN A 313 -5.25 -16.89 2.38
CA GLN A 313 -5.15 -18.21 1.77
C GLN A 313 -4.04 -18.26 0.71
N GLY A 314 -3.98 -17.28 -0.18
CA GLY A 314 -2.93 -17.22 -1.21
C GLY A 314 -1.50 -17.03 -0.66
N TYR A 315 -1.32 -16.49 0.56
CA TYR A 315 -0.01 -16.44 1.22
C TYR A 315 0.34 -17.78 1.87
N ILE A 316 -0.63 -18.45 2.47
CA ILE A 316 -0.49 -19.76 3.08
C ILE A 316 -0.15 -20.81 2.01
N GLU A 317 -0.93 -20.87 0.94
CA GLU A 317 -0.68 -21.79 -0.19
C GLU A 317 0.70 -21.60 -0.81
N GLU A 318 1.18 -20.35 -0.87
CA GLU A 318 2.52 -20.07 -1.36
C GLU A 318 3.61 -20.54 -0.36
N ALA A 319 3.33 -20.48 0.95
CA ALA A 319 4.23 -20.92 2.00
C ALA A 319 4.35 -22.45 2.07
N SER A 320 3.22 -23.16 1.91
CA SER A 320 3.11 -24.62 2.04
C SER A 320 3.14 -25.37 0.69
N ARG A 321 3.51 -24.68 -0.40
CA ARG A 321 3.43 -25.19 -1.78
C ARG A 321 3.99 -26.61 -1.98
N PHE A 322 5.08 -26.96 -1.29
CA PHE A 322 5.72 -28.25 -1.39
C PHE A 322 5.33 -29.22 -0.25
N GLU A 323 4.81 -28.71 0.85
CA GLU A 323 4.45 -29.48 2.03
C GLU A 323 3.04 -30.05 1.92
N GLU A 324 2.09 -29.21 1.48
CA GLU A 324 0.68 -29.53 1.35
C GLU A 324 0.27 -29.61 -0.14
N ASN A 325 0.80 -30.59 -0.87
CA ASN A 325 0.33 -30.81 -2.23
C ASN A 325 0.08 -32.30 -2.54
N ALA A 326 -0.89 -32.55 -3.44
CA ALA A 326 -1.30 -33.88 -3.81
C ALA A 326 -0.17 -34.73 -4.43
N ALA A 327 0.71 -34.11 -5.21
CA ALA A 327 1.88 -34.80 -5.79
C ALA A 327 2.85 -35.27 -4.70
N GLY A 328 3.13 -34.41 -3.70
CA GLY A 328 3.96 -34.77 -2.55
C GLY A 328 3.39 -35.91 -1.74
N SER A 329 2.05 -35.97 -1.58
CA SER A 329 1.36 -37.07 -0.92
C SER A 329 1.51 -38.38 -1.68
N LEU A 330 1.37 -38.38 -3.01
CA LEU A 330 1.58 -39.54 -3.86
C LEU A 330 3.03 -40.03 -3.86
N LEU A 331 4.00 -39.13 -3.81
CA LEU A 331 5.41 -39.46 -3.80
C LEU A 331 5.85 -40.05 -2.44
N ARG A 332 5.36 -39.49 -1.34
CA ARG A 332 5.64 -39.99 0.02
C ARG A 332 5.09 -41.41 0.26
N THR A 333 3.92 -41.73 -0.28
CA THR A 333 3.33 -43.09 -0.14
C THR A 333 4.07 -44.16 -0.91
N ARG A 334 4.98 -43.83 -1.84
CA ARG A 334 5.77 -44.78 -2.63
C ARG A 334 7.16 -45.06 -2.08
N VAL A 335 7.63 -44.28 -1.11
CA VAL A 335 8.88 -44.59 -0.39
C VAL A 335 8.52 -45.54 0.74
N LYS A 336 8.59 -46.88 0.50
CA LYS A 336 8.58 -47.87 1.58
C LYS A 336 9.80 -47.61 2.47
N PRO A 337 9.64 -47.50 3.79
CA PRO A 337 10.78 -47.56 4.66
C PRO A 337 11.46 -48.93 4.47
N ALA A 338 12.78 -48.91 4.27
CA ALA A 338 13.63 -50.10 4.22
C ALA A 338 13.72 -50.76 5.58
#